data_5ad0317a9905fdc0b1ea7d0d83d61235
#
_entry.id   5ad0317a9905fdc0b1ea7d0d83d61235
#
_cell.length_a   1.000
_cell.length_b   1.000
_cell.length_c   1.000
_cell.angle_alpha   90.00
_cell.angle_beta   90.00
_cell.angle_gamma   90.00
#
_symmetry.space_group_name_H-M   'P 1'
#
loop_
_entity.id
_entity.type
_entity.pdbx_description
1 polymer ?
#
loop_
_entity_poly.entity_id
_entity_poly.type
_entity_poly.pdbx_seq_one_letter_code
_entity_poly.pdbx_strand_id
1 'polypeptide(L)'
;MMYQARNNNQYGQSILRGLVTPEKAKVHAQTLANSLRKKFRHLSRRFKREGIDCFRLYDWDSPDIRIVVDWYAGRLVVAEYERKQTGPWYLPQMAAAVAQVLGVTKDKVYIRRRHTNIKDKPRYKKLNIRGERFKVRERNLWFWVNLSDFLDTGLFSDHRETRIIIGKLAKDKDFLNLFAYTGTFTCAAAAGARTTTTVDRSQSYIKWAKDNLLLNGLLSAKHTFIQSDVKKYLSRAASQGKRFSLAFVDPPSFYKNEREGVSFDVNQDHPGLIRDVLKVMRPGSDIFFSTNHQRFKPHFEGLAIKEIIKLTPKTIPEDYRNRNVHNCWQIKT
;
A
#
# COMPACT_ATOMS: atom_id res chain seq x y z
N MET A 1 57.40 -10.14 -30.67
CA MET A 1 56.88 -8.96 -29.94
C MET A 1 55.72 -9.40 -29.08
N MET A 2 55.96 -9.51 -27.78
CA MET A 2 54.95 -9.80 -26.75
C MET A 2 54.13 -8.55 -26.50
N TYR A 3 52.80 -8.62 -26.65
CA TYR A 3 51.90 -7.62 -26.06
C TYR A 3 51.02 -8.32 -25.03
N GLN A 4 51.12 -7.82 -23.82
CA GLN A 4 50.66 -8.38 -22.57
C GLN A 4 49.14 -8.40 -22.45
N ALA A 5 48.60 -9.57 -22.13
CA ALA A 5 47.27 -9.73 -21.54
C ALA A 5 47.32 -9.25 -20.07
N ARG A 6 47.12 -7.98 -19.81
CA ARG A 6 46.86 -7.42 -18.48
C ARG A 6 45.72 -6.45 -18.63
N ASN A 7 44.50 -6.84 -18.18
CA ASN A 7 43.48 -5.95 -17.61
C ASN A 7 42.03 -6.55 -17.51
N ASN A 8 41.87 -7.88 -17.60
CA ASN A 8 40.53 -8.46 -17.39
C ASN A 8 40.22 -8.89 -15.94
N ASN A 9 41.18 -8.82 -15.02
CA ASN A 9 40.96 -9.33 -13.66
C ASN A 9 40.50 -8.26 -12.63
N GLN A 10 40.72 -6.98 -12.90
CA GLN A 10 40.31 -5.93 -11.98
C GLN A 10 38.80 -5.58 -12.11
N TYR A 11 38.23 -5.64 -13.31
CA TYR A 11 36.79 -5.42 -13.52
C TYR A 11 35.94 -6.57 -12.96
N GLY A 12 36.41 -7.81 -13.06
CA GLY A 12 35.75 -8.98 -12.46
C GLY A 12 35.76 -8.94 -10.94
N GLN A 13 36.85 -8.51 -10.32
CA GLN A 13 36.97 -8.40 -8.85
C GLN A 13 36.15 -7.23 -8.27
N SER A 14 35.97 -6.11 -9.00
CA SER A 14 35.13 -5.00 -8.54
C SER A 14 33.65 -5.34 -8.57
N ILE A 15 33.19 -6.14 -9.53
CA ILE A 15 31.80 -6.63 -9.62
C ILE A 15 31.53 -7.64 -8.50
N LEU A 16 32.48 -8.51 -8.17
CA LEU A 16 32.35 -9.50 -7.09
C LEU A 16 32.34 -8.87 -5.68
N ARG A 17 33.02 -7.73 -5.47
CA ARG A 17 33.03 -7.02 -4.18
C ARG A 17 31.66 -6.52 -3.70
N GLY A 18 30.67 -6.46 -4.59
CA GLY A 18 29.32 -6.02 -4.25
C GLY A 18 28.31 -7.16 -4.03
N LEU A 19 28.62 -8.40 -4.41
CA LEU A 19 27.70 -9.52 -4.35
C LEU A 19 27.58 -10.10 -2.93
N VAL A 20 26.38 -10.51 -2.55
CA VAL A 20 26.16 -11.29 -1.33
C VAL A 20 26.57 -12.73 -1.59
N THR A 21 27.60 -13.22 -0.88
CA THR A 21 28.04 -14.61 -0.97
C THR A 21 27.06 -15.55 -0.23
N PRO A 22 27.09 -16.86 -0.51
CA PRO A 22 26.29 -17.83 0.23
C PRO A 22 26.53 -17.81 1.75
N GLU A 23 27.77 -17.61 2.18
CA GLU A 23 28.16 -17.51 3.59
C GLU A 23 27.54 -16.25 4.23
N LYS A 24 27.67 -15.11 3.55
CA LYS A 24 27.08 -13.85 4.01
C LYS A 24 25.54 -13.95 4.07
N ALA A 25 24.93 -14.65 3.13
CA ALA A 25 23.48 -14.88 3.15
C ALA A 25 23.05 -15.78 4.31
N LYS A 26 23.83 -16.77 4.73
CA LYS A 26 23.55 -17.55 5.94
C LYS A 26 23.55 -16.65 7.17
N VAL A 27 24.53 -15.75 7.27
CA VAL A 27 24.60 -14.76 8.36
C VAL A 27 23.38 -13.83 8.33
N HIS A 28 23.01 -13.33 7.15
CA HIS A 28 21.80 -12.51 6.98
C HIS A 28 20.52 -13.24 7.39
N ALA A 29 20.37 -14.51 7.00
CA ALA A 29 19.22 -15.35 7.35
C ALA A 29 19.13 -15.55 8.87
N GLN A 30 20.25 -15.83 9.53
CA GLN A 30 20.30 -16.00 10.98
C GLN A 30 19.98 -14.68 11.72
N THR A 31 20.54 -13.56 11.26
CA THR A 31 20.30 -12.23 11.81
C THR A 31 18.82 -11.84 11.67
N LEU A 32 18.23 -12.06 10.49
CA LEU A 32 16.83 -11.83 10.21
C LEU A 32 15.94 -12.69 11.12
N ALA A 33 16.22 -13.99 11.22
CA ALA A 33 15.47 -14.93 12.06
C ALA A 33 15.49 -14.53 13.54
N ASN A 34 16.66 -14.15 14.08
CA ASN A 34 16.80 -13.72 15.47
C ASN A 34 16.02 -12.43 15.77
N SER A 35 16.09 -11.46 14.86
CA SER A 35 15.33 -10.21 14.95
C SER A 35 13.81 -10.48 14.96
N LEU A 36 13.35 -11.32 14.03
CA LEU A 36 11.93 -11.65 13.88
C LEU A 36 11.35 -12.42 15.07
N ARG A 37 12.08 -13.37 15.64
CA ARG A 37 11.63 -14.13 16.83
C ARG A 37 11.25 -13.19 17.97
N LYS A 38 12.11 -12.21 18.26
CA LYS A 38 11.89 -11.23 19.34
C LYS A 38 10.72 -10.29 18.99
N LYS A 39 10.72 -9.74 17.78
CA LYS A 39 9.73 -8.76 17.32
C LYS A 39 8.33 -9.37 17.19
N PHE A 40 8.22 -10.60 16.66
CA PHE A 40 6.96 -11.33 16.56
C PHE A 40 6.32 -11.59 17.91
N ARG A 41 7.11 -12.04 18.91
CA ARG A 41 6.61 -12.27 20.27
C ARG A 41 6.01 -11.00 20.87
N HIS A 42 6.64 -9.85 20.64
CA HIS A 42 6.15 -8.57 21.14
C HIS A 42 4.89 -8.11 20.40
N LEU A 43 4.96 -8.00 19.06
CA LEU A 43 3.89 -7.46 18.25
C LEU A 43 2.65 -8.36 18.22
N SER A 44 2.81 -9.69 18.14
CA SER A 44 1.67 -10.61 18.07
C SER A 44 0.81 -10.58 19.33
N ARG A 45 1.43 -10.46 20.53
CA ARG A 45 0.68 -10.34 21.80
C ARG A 45 -0.12 -9.04 21.85
N ARG A 46 0.50 -7.94 21.45
CA ARG A 46 -0.15 -6.64 21.44
C ARG A 46 -1.26 -6.58 20.42
N PHE A 47 -0.96 -6.89 19.16
CA PHE A 47 -1.94 -6.82 18.07
C PHE A 47 -3.10 -7.81 18.24
N LYS A 48 -2.85 -8.97 18.86
CA LYS A 48 -3.94 -9.89 19.23
C LYS A 48 -4.95 -9.22 20.19
N ARG A 49 -4.49 -8.44 21.17
CA ARG A 49 -5.36 -7.68 22.08
C ARG A 49 -6.13 -6.57 21.38
N GLU A 50 -5.51 -5.96 20.37
CA GLU A 50 -6.13 -4.93 19.55
C GLU A 50 -7.02 -5.49 18.43
N GLY A 51 -7.09 -6.81 18.26
CA GLY A 51 -7.82 -7.45 17.17
C GLY A 51 -7.18 -7.24 15.82
N ILE A 52 -5.84 -7.16 15.74
CA ILE A 52 -5.08 -6.99 14.51
C ILE A 52 -4.30 -8.27 14.23
N ASP A 53 -4.52 -8.88 13.07
CA ASP A 53 -3.83 -10.08 12.63
C ASP A 53 -3.07 -9.91 11.31
N CYS A 54 -2.94 -8.66 10.84
CA CYS A 54 -2.15 -8.27 9.66
C CYS A 54 -1.25 -7.08 10.01
N PHE A 55 0.08 -7.27 9.96
CA PHE A 55 1.06 -6.27 10.38
C PHE A 55 2.45 -6.55 9.81
N ARG A 56 3.31 -5.52 9.79
CA ARG A 56 4.69 -5.61 9.32
C ARG A 56 5.62 -6.11 10.42
N LEU A 57 6.37 -7.18 10.13
CA LEU A 57 7.34 -7.76 11.05
C LEU A 57 8.75 -7.25 10.82
N TYR A 58 9.12 -6.96 9.57
CA TYR A 58 10.46 -6.50 9.21
C TYR A 58 10.37 -5.50 8.07
N ASP A 59 11.07 -4.39 8.20
CA ASP A 59 11.00 -3.25 7.28
C ASP A 59 12.39 -2.67 7.03
N TRP A 60 13.31 -3.47 6.44
CA TRP A 60 14.70 -3.07 6.27
C TRP A 60 15.37 -2.68 7.58
N ASP A 61 15.11 -3.41 8.67
CA ASP A 61 15.66 -3.07 9.99
C ASP A 61 17.20 -3.08 10.01
N SER A 62 17.83 -3.81 9.06
CA SER A 62 19.27 -3.76 8.78
C SER A 62 19.53 -3.24 7.35
N PRO A 63 20.49 -2.32 7.15
CA PRO A 63 20.86 -1.81 5.82
C PRO A 63 21.29 -2.90 4.82
N ASP A 64 21.90 -3.97 5.32
CA ASP A 64 22.38 -5.10 4.50
C ASP A 64 21.26 -6.05 4.08
N ILE A 65 20.18 -6.13 4.86
CA ILE A 65 19.06 -7.06 4.65
C ILE A 65 17.83 -6.28 4.19
N ARG A 66 17.75 -6.02 2.88
CA ARG A 66 16.65 -5.23 2.27
C ARG A 66 15.42 -6.10 2.00
N ILE A 67 14.94 -6.76 3.06
CA ILE A 67 13.75 -7.61 3.05
C ILE A 67 12.62 -6.88 3.76
N VAL A 68 11.42 -7.13 3.30
CA VAL A 68 10.18 -6.78 3.99
C VAL A 68 9.45 -8.06 4.34
N VAL A 69 8.97 -8.18 5.58
CA VAL A 69 8.19 -9.33 6.03
C VAL A 69 6.89 -8.84 6.63
N ASP A 70 5.78 -9.25 6.02
CA ASP A 70 4.44 -8.94 6.50
C ASP A 70 3.74 -10.23 6.96
N TRP A 71 3.05 -10.15 8.09
CA TRP A 71 2.23 -11.18 8.68
C TRP A 71 0.76 -11.00 8.30
N TYR A 72 0.10 -12.09 7.92
CA TYR A 72 -1.34 -12.11 7.60
C TYR A 72 -2.00 -13.36 8.20
N ALA A 73 -2.50 -13.29 9.44
CA ALA A 73 -3.25 -14.35 10.09
C ALA A 73 -2.64 -15.76 9.92
N GLY A 74 -1.35 -15.92 10.25
CA GLY A 74 -0.64 -17.20 10.14
C GLY A 74 0.03 -17.44 8.78
N ARG A 75 0.05 -16.46 7.88
CA ARG A 75 0.72 -16.50 6.57
C ARG A 75 1.75 -15.39 6.48
N LEU A 76 2.75 -15.57 5.64
CA LEU A 76 3.86 -14.64 5.44
C LEU A 76 3.92 -14.14 4.00
N VAL A 77 4.11 -12.83 3.85
CA VAL A 77 4.61 -12.25 2.61
C VAL A 77 6.04 -11.79 2.85
N VAL A 78 6.98 -12.37 2.11
CA VAL A 78 8.40 -12.02 2.18
C VAL A 78 8.78 -11.36 0.87
N ALA A 79 9.13 -10.09 0.92
CA ALA A 79 9.41 -9.28 -0.25
C ALA A 79 10.84 -8.74 -0.24
N GLU A 80 11.45 -8.69 -1.42
CA GLU A 80 12.73 -8.02 -1.67
C GLU A 80 12.56 -6.99 -2.77
N TYR A 81 13.15 -5.80 -2.58
CA TYR A 81 13.38 -4.89 -3.70
C TYR A 81 14.62 -5.35 -4.44
N GLU A 82 14.43 -5.73 -5.70
CA GLU A 82 15.47 -6.32 -6.54
C GLU A 82 16.71 -5.41 -6.61
N ARG A 83 17.86 -6.00 -6.41
CA ARG A 83 19.17 -5.34 -6.48
C ARG A 83 20.21 -6.27 -7.12
N LYS A 84 21.22 -5.67 -7.75
CA LYS A 84 22.29 -6.42 -8.42
C LYS A 84 23.13 -7.27 -7.46
N GLN A 85 23.11 -6.96 -6.16
CA GLN A 85 23.92 -7.62 -5.13
C GLN A 85 23.37 -8.97 -4.67
N THR A 86 22.09 -9.27 -4.95
CA THR A 86 21.44 -10.51 -4.50
C THR A 86 21.06 -11.38 -5.68
N GLY A 87 21.48 -12.65 -5.65
CA GLY A 87 21.12 -13.65 -6.65
C GLY A 87 19.68 -14.18 -6.46
N PRO A 88 19.18 -14.97 -7.44
CA PRO A 88 17.83 -15.54 -7.40
C PRO A 88 17.54 -16.39 -6.16
N TRP A 89 18.55 -17.00 -5.58
CA TRP A 89 18.51 -17.89 -4.43
C TRP A 89 18.39 -17.16 -3.08
N TYR A 90 18.76 -15.88 -3.02
CA TYR A 90 18.81 -15.11 -1.77
C TYR A 90 17.45 -14.98 -1.09
N LEU A 91 16.45 -14.48 -1.81
CA LEU A 91 15.10 -14.27 -1.26
C LEU A 91 14.42 -15.59 -0.81
N PRO A 92 14.49 -16.71 -1.55
CA PRO A 92 14.00 -18.00 -1.06
C PRO A 92 14.70 -18.47 0.23
N GLN A 93 16.01 -18.24 0.37
CA GLN A 93 16.74 -18.58 1.60
C GLN A 93 16.27 -17.72 2.78
N MET A 94 16.10 -16.42 2.60
CA MET A 94 15.56 -15.55 3.63
C MET A 94 14.14 -15.98 4.04
N ALA A 95 13.28 -16.27 3.06
CA ALA A 95 11.92 -16.71 3.30
C ALA A 95 11.86 -18.03 4.09
N ALA A 96 12.75 -18.98 3.78
CA ALA A 96 12.85 -20.25 4.52
C ALA A 96 13.24 -20.03 5.98
N ALA A 97 14.23 -19.16 6.24
CA ALA A 97 14.66 -18.84 7.61
C ALA A 97 13.55 -18.13 8.41
N VAL A 98 12.81 -17.22 7.76
CA VAL A 98 11.64 -16.56 8.37
C VAL A 98 10.54 -17.58 8.71
N ALA A 99 10.20 -18.45 7.77
CA ALA A 99 9.20 -19.49 7.97
C ALA A 99 9.55 -20.42 9.14
N GLN A 100 10.79 -20.89 9.17
CA GLN A 100 11.29 -21.77 10.22
C GLN A 100 11.20 -21.12 11.61
N VAL A 101 11.66 -19.88 11.74
CA VAL A 101 11.70 -19.21 13.06
C VAL A 101 10.31 -18.84 13.57
N LEU A 102 9.34 -18.64 12.68
CA LEU A 102 7.95 -18.29 13.03
C LEU A 102 7.00 -19.49 13.04
N GLY A 103 7.51 -20.70 12.74
CA GLY A 103 6.71 -21.92 12.71
C GLY A 103 5.64 -21.93 11.61
N VAL A 104 5.92 -21.29 10.46
CA VAL A 104 4.99 -21.20 9.32
C VAL A 104 5.36 -22.23 8.27
N THR A 105 4.40 -23.01 7.81
CA THR A 105 4.60 -24.01 6.76
C THR A 105 4.84 -23.36 5.40
N LYS A 106 5.61 -24.04 4.52
CA LYS A 106 6.07 -23.48 3.24
C LYS A 106 4.92 -23.05 2.32
N ASP A 107 3.79 -23.74 2.35
CA ASP A 107 2.58 -23.43 1.59
C ASP A 107 1.93 -22.10 1.98
N LYS A 108 2.23 -21.58 3.18
CA LYS A 108 1.75 -20.30 3.71
C LYS A 108 2.76 -19.17 3.57
N VAL A 109 3.82 -19.36 2.78
CA VAL A 109 4.86 -18.34 2.54
C VAL A 109 4.79 -17.87 1.10
N TYR A 110 4.53 -16.59 0.92
CA TYR A 110 4.39 -15.92 -0.37
C TYR A 110 5.60 -15.02 -0.61
N ILE A 111 6.36 -15.31 -1.66
CA ILE A 111 7.59 -14.60 -2.01
C ILE A 111 7.28 -13.54 -3.06
N ARG A 112 7.81 -12.31 -2.90
CA ARG A 112 7.62 -11.20 -3.82
C ARG A 112 8.95 -10.54 -4.18
N ARG A 113 9.25 -10.45 -5.46
CA ARG A 113 10.32 -9.58 -5.98
C ARG A 113 9.70 -8.31 -6.52
N ARG A 114 10.10 -7.18 -5.95
CA ARG A 114 9.65 -5.86 -6.37
C ARG A 114 10.77 -5.21 -7.19
N HIS A 115 10.47 -4.87 -8.43
CA HIS A 115 11.40 -4.13 -9.28
C HIS A 115 11.40 -2.65 -8.89
N THR A 116 12.59 -2.04 -8.85
CA THR A 116 12.73 -0.61 -8.51
C THR A 116 12.38 0.31 -9.69
N ASN A 117 12.48 -0.18 -10.93
CA ASN A 117 12.11 0.59 -12.12
C ASN A 117 10.61 0.41 -12.45
N ILE A 118 9.82 1.37 -12.02
CA ILE A 118 8.35 1.36 -12.12
C ILE A 118 7.86 1.67 -13.56
N LYS A 119 8.72 2.25 -14.42
CA LYS A 119 8.29 2.77 -15.74
C LYS A 119 7.79 1.69 -16.72
N ASP A 120 8.19 0.42 -16.57
CA ASP A 120 8.01 -0.56 -17.64
C ASP A 120 7.15 -1.79 -17.31
N LYS A 121 6.56 -1.89 -16.09
CA LYS A 121 5.75 -3.06 -15.73
C LYS A 121 4.43 -2.67 -15.06
N PRO A 122 3.29 -3.14 -15.56
CA PRO A 122 1.99 -2.84 -14.95
C PRO A 122 1.93 -3.47 -13.54
N ARG A 123 1.75 -2.62 -12.51
CA ARG A 123 1.56 -3.03 -11.10
C ARG A 123 0.39 -4.01 -10.90
N TYR A 124 -0.54 -4.03 -11.84
CA TYR A 124 -1.78 -4.80 -11.76
C TYR A 124 -1.74 -6.12 -12.52
N LYS A 125 -0.54 -6.58 -12.97
CA LYS A 125 -0.43 -7.89 -13.61
C LYS A 125 -0.70 -8.98 -12.58
N LYS A 126 -1.65 -9.88 -12.89
CA LYS A 126 -1.88 -11.08 -12.10
C LYS A 126 -0.61 -11.94 -12.11
N LEU A 127 -0.17 -12.35 -10.94
CA LEU A 127 0.97 -13.24 -10.75
C LEU A 127 0.55 -14.71 -10.86
N ASN A 128 -0.71 -15.01 -10.48
CA ASN A 128 -1.29 -16.35 -10.48
C ASN A 128 -2.82 -16.25 -10.62
N ILE A 129 -3.51 -17.40 -10.75
CA ILE A 129 -4.97 -17.49 -10.94
C ILE A 129 -5.59 -18.44 -9.89
N ARG A 130 -4.99 -18.54 -8.70
CA ARG A 130 -5.51 -19.44 -7.65
C ARG A 130 -6.85 -19.01 -7.08
N GLY A 131 -7.16 -17.73 -7.12
CA GLY A 131 -8.39 -17.18 -6.57
C GLY A 131 -8.52 -17.24 -5.05
N GLU A 132 -7.48 -17.68 -4.34
CA GLU A 132 -7.51 -17.91 -2.91
C GLU A 132 -7.58 -16.58 -2.13
N ARG A 133 -8.73 -16.34 -1.54
CA ARG A 133 -8.96 -15.21 -0.64
C ARG A 133 -9.21 -15.73 0.76
N PHE A 134 -8.69 -15.02 1.76
CA PHE A 134 -9.02 -15.28 3.15
C PHE A 134 -9.21 -13.95 3.89
N LYS A 135 -9.86 -14.01 5.03
CA LYS A 135 -10.13 -12.81 5.84
C LYS A 135 -9.02 -12.55 6.85
N VAL A 136 -8.68 -11.28 7.00
CA VAL A 136 -7.82 -10.76 8.07
C VAL A 136 -8.57 -9.70 8.85
N ARG A 137 -8.22 -9.58 10.13
CA ARG A 137 -8.84 -8.62 11.03
C ARG A 137 -7.94 -7.41 11.24
N GLU A 138 -8.54 -6.22 11.20
CA GLU A 138 -7.93 -4.98 11.63
C GLU A 138 -8.88 -4.27 12.59
N ARG A 139 -8.67 -4.46 13.89
CA ARG A 139 -9.54 -4.01 14.99
C ARG A 139 -10.97 -4.57 14.86
N ASN A 140 -11.96 -3.70 14.63
CA ASN A 140 -13.36 -4.09 14.48
C ASN A 140 -13.75 -4.43 13.04
N LEU A 141 -12.84 -4.33 12.06
CA LEU A 141 -13.09 -4.58 10.66
C LEU A 141 -12.41 -5.86 10.17
N TRP A 142 -13.05 -6.52 9.21
CA TRP A 142 -12.51 -7.64 8.47
C TRP A 142 -12.28 -7.28 7.03
N PHE A 143 -11.20 -7.79 6.44
CA PHE A 143 -10.87 -7.56 5.05
C PHE A 143 -10.52 -8.85 4.34
N TRP A 144 -11.02 -9.02 3.13
CA TRP A 144 -10.54 -10.06 2.23
C TRP A 144 -9.16 -9.68 1.71
N VAL A 145 -8.22 -10.62 1.77
CA VAL A 145 -6.88 -10.49 1.19
C VAL A 145 -6.59 -11.66 0.25
N ASN A 146 -5.73 -11.42 -0.73
CA ASN A 146 -5.22 -12.43 -1.66
C ASN A 146 -3.71 -12.29 -1.72
N LEU A 147 -3.00 -13.31 -1.24
CA LEU A 147 -1.53 -13.31 -1.21
C LEU A 147 -0.91 -14.04 -2.39
N SER A 148 -1.68 -14.69 -3.26
CA SER A 148 -1.17 -15.48 -4.38
C SER A 148 -1.19 -14.75 -5.72
N ASP A 149 -2.28 -14.05 -6.04
CA ASP A 149 -2.60 -13.68 -7.41
C ASP A 149 -2.14 -12.29 -7.82
N PHE A 150 -1.94 -11.39 -6.86
CA PHE A 150 -1.61 -10.00 -7.12
C PHE A 150 -0.31 -9.58 -6.40
N LEU A 151 0.33 -8.56 -6.91
CA LEU A 151 1.49 -7.96 -6.24
C LEU A 151 1.08 -7.33 -4.90
N ASP A 152 -0.05 -6.63 -4.88
CA ASP A 152 -0.63 -6.03 -3.69
C ASP A 152 -1.70 -6.96 -3.10
N THR A 153 -1.80 -7.01 -1.78
CA THR A 153 -2.51 -8.05 -1.04
C THR A 153 -4.02 -7.81 -0.89
N GLY A 154 -4.50 -6.64 -1.28
CA GLY A 154 -5.88 -6.20 -1.03
C GLY A 154 -6.03 -5.33 0.22
N LEU A 155 -5.00 -5.21 1.06
CA LEU A 155 -5.00 -4.36 2.24
C LEU A 155 -3.64 -3.66 2.38
N PHE A 156 -3.65 -2.34 2.41
CA PHE A 156 -2.51 -1.50 2.76
C PHE A 156 -2.50 -1.25 4.27
N SER A 157 -1.77 -2.07 5.02
CA SER A 157 -1.75 -2.01 6.49
C SER A 157 -1.02 -0.78 7.04
N ASP A 158 -0.20 -0.11 6.23
CA ASP A 158 0.41 1.19 6.56
C ASP A 158 -0.62 2.31 6.74
N HIS A 159 -1.81 2.18 6.18
CA HIS A 159 -2.93 3.11 6.35
C HIS A 159 -3.87 2.78 7.52
N ARG A 160 -3.52 1.86 8.40
CA ARG A 160 -4.34 1.44 9.54
C ARG A 160 -4.79 2.62 10.41
N GLU A 161 -3.86 3.51 10.75
CA GLU A 161 -4.17 4.67 11.60
C GLU A 161 -4.98 5.72 10.84
N THR A 162 -4.74 5.89 9.54
CA THR A 162 -5.54 6.78 8.68
C THR A 162 -6.99 6.31 8.63
N ARG A 163 -7.23 4.99 8.52
CA ARG A 163 -8.60 4.43 8.53
C ARG A 163 -9.35 4.73 9.82
N ILE A 164 -8.68 4.71 10.98
CA ILE A 164 -9.30 5.11 12.26
C ILE A 164 -9.72 6.59 12.23
N ILE A 165 -8.85 7.47 11.75
CA ILE A 165 -9.14 8.91 11.65
C ILE A 165 -10.37 9.11 10.76
N ILE A 166 -10.38 8.52 9.57
CA ILE A 166 -11.51 8.59 8.64
C ILE A 166 -12.79 8.03 9.25
N GLY A 167 -12.74 6.87 9.90
CA GLY A 167 -13.90 6.26 10.53
C GLY A 167 -14.54 7.16 11.61
N LYS A 168 -13.72 7.82 12.43
CA LYS A 168 -14.19 8.77 13.45
C LYS A 168 -14.81 10.02 12.83
N LEU A 169 -14.20 10.56 11.77
CA LEU A 169 -14.66 11.78 11.12
C LEU A 169 -15.88 11.56 10.21
N ALA A 170 -16.15 10.33 9.80
CA ALA A 170 -17.22 10.01 8.86
C ALA A 170 -18.62 10.11 9.44
N LYS A 171 -18.77 10.22 10.78
CA LYS A 171 -20.07 10.27 11.43
C LYS A 171 -20.95 11.37 10.80
N ASP A 172 -22.13 10.96 10.33
CA ASP A 172 -23.17 11.80 9.70
C ASP A 172 -22.71 12.57 8.44
N LYS A 173 -21.57 12.18 7.84
CA LYS A 173 -21.01 12.83 6.65
C LYS A 173 -21.30 12.04 5.37
N ASP A 174 -21.33 12.76 4.24
CA ASP A 174 -21.28 12.18 2.91
C ASP A 174 -19.81 11.96 2.55
N PHE A 175 -19.38 10.70 2.50
CA PHE A 175 -17.98 10.32 2.29
C PHE A 175 -17.70 9.95 0.84
N LEU A 176 -16.64 10.51 0.28
CA LEU A 176 -16.11 10.20 -1.05
C LEU A 176 -14.77 9.49 -0.94
N ASN A 177 -14.66 8.29 -1.52
CA ASN A 177 -13.41 7.51 -1.61
C ASN A 177 -12.99 7.40 -3.07
N LEU A 178 -11.90 8.06 -3.44
CA LEU A 178 -11.34 8.10 -4.78
C LEU A 178 -10.05 7.27 -4.88
N PHE A 179 -9.87 6.57 -6.01
CA PHE A 179 -8.83 5.55 -6.17
C PHE A 179 -8.97 4.48 -5.10
N ALA A 180 -10.21 4.04 -4.91
CA ALA A 180 -10.64 3.35 -3.71
C ALA A 180 -10.06 1.95 -3.52
N TYR A 181 -9.44 1.37 -4.57
CA TYR A 181 -8.90 0.02 -4.55
C TYR A 181 -9.92 -0.97 -4.01
N THR A 182 -9.61 -1.74 -2.97
CA THR A 182 -10.53 -2.72 -2.36
C THR A 182 -11.52 -2.11 -1.35
N GLY A 183 -11.64 -0.79 -1.29
CA GLY A 183 -12.63 -0.07 -0.48
C GLY A 183 -12.41 -0.11 1.02
N THR A 184 -11.20 -0.32 1.51
CA THR A 184 -10.92 -0.42 2.95
C THR A 184 -11.25 0.85 3.71
N PHE A 185 -11.09 2.03 3.10
CA PHE A 185 -11.51 3.31 3.67
C PHE A 185 -13.04 3.47 3.66
N THR A 186 -13.70 2.93 2.63
CA THR A 186 -15.18 2.90 2.61
C THR A 186 -15.71 2.06 3.77
N CYS A 187 -15.11 0.89 4.05
CA CYS A 187 -15.48 0.08 5.22
C CYS A 187 -15.28 0.85 6.53
N ALA A 188 -14.17 1.58 6.68
CA ALA A 188 -13.91 2.37 7.88
C ALA A 188 -14.95 3.49 8.07
N ALA A 189 -15.39 4.13 7.00
CA ALA A 189 -16.38 5.20 7.04
C ALA A 189 -17.82 4.69 7.18
N ALA A 190 -18.14 3.53 6.62
CA ALA A 190 -19.51 3.07 6.36
C ALA A 190 -20.39 2.94 7.61
N ALA A 191 -19.81 2.58 8.75
CA ALA A 191 -20.58 2.41 10.00
C ALA A 191 -21.18 3.73 10.50
N GLY A 192 -20.48 4.85 10.31
CA GLY A 192 -20.92 6.17 10.80
C GLY A 192 -21.40 7.12 9.71
N ALA A 193 -20.99 6.91 8.46
CA ALA A 193 -21.32 7.83 7.38
C ALA A 193 -22.82 7.85 7.05
N ARG A 194 -23.33 9.04 6.68
CA ARG A 194 -24.66 9.19 6.12
C ARG A 194 -24.76 8.47 4.78
N THR A 195 -23.82 8.73 3.88
CA THR A 195 -23.65 8.02 2.60
C THR A 195 -22.18 7.80 2.30
N THR A 196 -21.86 6.79 1.47
CA THR A 196 -20.52 6.66 0.92
C THR A 196 -20.57 6.51 -0.60
N THR A 197 -19.61 7.13 -1.29
CA THR A 197 -19.40 6.94 -2.72
C THR A 197 -17.97 6.45 -2.93
N THR A 198 -17.85 5.26 -3.51
CA THR A 198 -16.58 4.56 -3.76
C THR A 198 -16.31 4.54 -5.25
N VAL A 199 -15.20 5.13 -5.66
CA VAL A 199 -14.82 5.27 -7.09
C VAL A 199 -13.48 4.61 -7.34
N ASP A 200 -13.46 3.67 -8.27
CA ASP A 200 -12.23 3.07 -8.79
C ASP A 200 -12.42 2.72 -10.27
N ARG A 201 -11.33 2.72 -11.02
CA ARG A 201 -11.34 2.37 -12.43
C ARG A 201 -11.54 0.88 -12.66
N SER A 202 -11.09 0.03 -11.74
CA SER A 202 -11.10 -1.42 -11.85
C SER A 202 -12.42 -2.00 -11.37
N GLN A 203 -13.15 -2.67 -12.26
CA GLN A 203 -14.37 -3.42 -11.90
C GLN A 203 -14.10 -4.50 -10.85
N SER A 204 -12.95 -5.16 -10.92
CA SER A 204 -12.56 -6.18 -9.94
C SER A 204 -12.35 -5.58 -8.54
N TYR A 205 -11.78 -4.38 -8.44
CA TYR A 205 -11.63 -3.70 -7.16
C TYR A 205 -12.95 -3.15 -6.63
N ILE A 206 -13.82 -2.65 -7.47
CA ILE A 206 -15.19 -2.26 -7.09
C ILE A 206 -15.96 -3.47 -6.54
N LYS A 207 -15.85 -4.64 -7.18
CA LYS A 207 -16.45 -5.87 -6.66
C LYS A 207 -15.85 -6.24 -5.30
N TRP A 208 -14.52 -6.17 -5.16
CA TRP A 208 -13.83 -6.46 -3.90
C TRP A 208 -14.23 -5.48 -2.78
N ALA A 209 -14.41 -4.21 -3.10
CA ALA A 209 -14.92 -3.23 -2.14
C ALA A 209 -16.31 -3.58 -1.62
N LYS A 210 -17.23 -4.02 -2.51
CA LYS A 210 -18.55 -4.53 -2.10
C LYS A 210 -18.42 -5.76 -1.21
N ASP A 211 -17.57 -6.72 -1.58
CA ASP A 211 -17.32 -7.93 -0.79
C ASP A 211 -16.77 -7.61 0.61
N ASN A 212 -15.93 -6.58 0.74
CA ASN A 212 -15.42 -6.11 2.04
C ASN A 212 -16.51 -5.47 2.89
N LEU A 213 -17.42 -4.67 2.32
CA LEU A 213 -18.56 -4.14 3.07
C LEU A 213 -19.52 -5.25 3.49
N LEU A 214 -19.79 -6.20 2.60
CA LEU A 214 -20.63 -7.38 2.91
C LEU A 214 -20.03 -8.20 4.05
N LEU A 215 -18.73 -8.45 4.03
CA LEU A 215 -18.00 -9.19 5.07
C LEU A 215 -18.17 -8.57 6.47
N ASN A 216 -18.33 -7.24 6.52
CA ASN A 216 -18.52 -6.49 7.77
C ASN A 216 -20.00 -6.24 8.12
N GLY A 217 -20.96 -6.76 7.33
CA GLY A 217 -22.38 -6.49 7.53
C GLY A 217 -22.77 -5.03 7.28
N LEU A 218 -21.96 -4.28 6.52
CA LEU A 218 -22.15 -2.84 6.29
C LEU A 218 -22.80 -2.52 4.93
N LEU A 219 -22.94 -3.50 4.04
CA LEU A 219 -23.47 -3.25 2.70
C LEU A 219 -24.97 -2.87 2.75
N SER A 220 -25.30 -1.69 2.24
CA SER A 220 -26.66 -1.18 2.21
C SER A 220 -26.85 -0.18 1.05
N ALA A 221 -28.10 0.27 0.81
CA ALA A 221 -28.45 1.20 -0.28
C ALA A 221 -27.79 2.58 -0.16
N LYS A 222 -27.31 2.98 1.02
CA LYS A 222 -26.57 4.24 1.22
C LYS A 222 -25.11 4.23 0.74
N HIS A 223 -24.63 3.08 0.25
CA HIS A 223 -23.26 2.94 -0.25
C HIS A 223 -23.26 2.75 -1.77
N THR A 224 -22.71 3.73 -2.48
CA THR A 224 -22.64 3.75 -3.94
C THR A 224 -21.24 3.32 -4.40
N PHE A 225 -21.18 2.43 -5.39
CA PHE A 225 -19.94 1.93 -5.98
C PHE A 225 -19.92 2.26 -7.48
N ILE A 226 -18.88 2.94 -7.92
CA ILE A 226 -18.80 3.47 -9.28
C ILE A 226 -17.51 3.01 -9.92
N GLN A 227 -17.61 2.23 -10.99
CA GLN A 227 -16.49 1.96 -11.88
C GLN A 227 -16.32 3.16 -12.82
N SER A 228 -15.28 3.95 -12.60
CA SER A 228 -14.99 5.11 -13.45
C SER A 228 -13.53 5.55 -13.28
N ASP A 229 -13.00 6.19 -14.31
CA ASP A 229 -11.86 7.08 -14.13
C ASP A 229 -12.25 8.22 -13.19
N VAL A 230 -11.35 8.61 -12.28
CA VAL A 230 -11.62 9.58 -11.22
C VAL A 230 -11.88 10.97 -11.77
N LYS A 231 -11.10 11.44 -12.78
CA LYS A 231 -11.31 12.76 -13.40
C LYS A 231 -12.66 12.82 -14.11
N LYS A 232 -13.02 11.76 -14.86
CA LYS A 232 -14.33 11.65 -15.52
C LYS A 232 -15.49 11.65 -14.49
N TYR A 233 -15.31 10.92 -13.37
CA TYR A 233 -16.30 10.92 -12.28
C TYR A 233 -16.47 12.31 -11.66
N LEU A 234 -15.38 12.99 -11.30
CA LEU A 234 -15.39 14.31 -10.66
C LEU A 234 -16.08 15.35 -11.54
N SER A 235 -15.76 15.38 -12.84
CA SER A 235 -16.41 16.27 -13.81
C SER A 235 -17.95 16.07 -13.83
N ARG A 236 -18.40 14.81 -13.95
CA ARG A 236 -19.82 14.47 -13.93
C ARG A 236 -20.48 14.79 -12.58
N ALA A 237 -19.81 14.48 -11.46
CA ALA A 237 -20.36 14.78 -10.14
C ALA A 237 -20.53 16.28 -9.89
N ALA A 238 -19.58 17.09 -10.37
CA ALA A 238 -19.64 18.56 -10.31
C ALA A 238 -20.81 19.10 -11.14
N SER A 239 -20.98 18.64 -12.39
CA SER A 239 -22.11 19.06 -13.26
C SER A 239 -23.48 18.65 -12.71
N GLN A 240 -23.54 17.55 -11.94
CA GLN A 240 -24.75 17.10 -11.25
C GLN A 240 -24.97 17.79 -9.90
N GLY A 241 -24.14 18.75 -9.50
CA GLY A 241 -24.25 19.45 -8.23
C GLY A 241 -23.98 18.56 -6.99
N LYS A 242 -23.35 17.40 -7.13
CA LYS A 242 -23.01 16.54 -5.98
C LYS A 242 -22.07 17.25 -5.02
N ARG A 243 -22.30 17.05 -3.70
CA ARG A 243 -21.47 17.67 -2.64
C ARG A 243 -21.20 16.67 -1.54
N PHE A 244 -19.92 16.56 -1.16
CA PHE A 244 -19.42 15.69 -0.08
C PHE A 244 -18.88 16.50 1.08
N SER A 245 -18.82 15.91 2.27
CA SER A 245 -18.31 16.55 3.48
C SER A 245 -17.04 15.90 4.05
N LEU A 246 -16.63 14.77 3.47
CA LEU A 246 -15.37 14.11 3.77
C LEU A 246 -14.89 13.36 2.52
N ALA A 247 -13.62 13.49 2.17
CA ALA A 247 -13.03 12.73 1.06
C ALA A 247 -11.71 12.08 1.46
N PHE A 248 -11.43 10.90 0.90
CA PHE A 248 -10.11 10.29 0.88
C PHE A 248 -9.66 10.10 -0.57
N VAL A 249 -8.43 10.55 -0.86
CA VAL A 249 -7.86 10.63 -2.21
C VAL A 249 -6.46 10.07 -2.18
N ASP A 250 -6.26 8.87 -2.72
CA ASP A 250 -4.96 8.16 -2.71
C ASP A 250 -4.57 7.72 -4.12
N PRO A 251 -4.19 8.67 -4.99
CA PRO A 251 -3.86 8.36 -6.37
C PRO A 251 -2.59 7.51 -6.47
N PRO A 252 -2.45 6.68 -7.51
CA PRO A 252 -1.20 6.01 -7.81
C PRO A 252 -0.10 7.05 -8.07
N SER A 253 1.15 6.73 -7.71
CA SER A 253 2.29 7.62 -7.96
C SER A 253 2.45 7.96 -9.44
N PHE A 254 2.16 6.99 -10.31
CA PHE A 254 2.18 7.13 -11.77
C PHE A 254 1.26 6.09 -12.41
N TYR A 255 0.52 6.47 -13.44
CA TYR A 255 -0.09 5.53 -14.38
C TYR A 255 -0.10 6.08 -15.81
N LYS A 256 -0.08 5.18 -16.77
CA LYS A 256 -0.26 5.49 -18.19
C LYS A 256 -1.30 4.56 -18.79
N ASN A 257 -2.25 5.12 -19.50
CA ASN A 257 -3.21 4.38 -20.28
C ASN A 257 -3.01 4.72 -21.76
N GLU A 258 -2.26 3.88 -22.45
CA GLU A 258 -1.90 4.10 -23.86
C GLU A 258 -3.12 4.10 -24.77
N ARG A 259 -4.15 3.30 -24.45
CA ARG A 259 -5.38 3.20 -25.24
C ARG A 259 -6.21 4.49 -25.20
N GLU A 260 -6.17 5.21 -24.10
CA GLU A 260 -6.93 6.46 -23.93
C GLU A 260 -6.03 7.70 -24.04
N GLY A 261 -4.72 7.54 -24.28
CA GLY A 261 -3.75 8.64 -24.33
C GLY A 261 -3.62 9.41 -23.00
N VAL A 262 -4.03 8.81 -21.87
CA VAL A 262 -4.06 9.48 -20.56
C VAL A 262 -2.90 9.01 -19.72
N SER A 263 -2.16 9.94 -19.13
CA SER A 263 -1.15 9.68 -18.11
C SER A 263 -1.45 10.50 -16.86
N PHE A 264 -0.92 10.05 -15.73
CA PHE A 264 -0.98 10.74 -14.45
C PHE A 264 0.35 10.56 -13.72
N ASP A 265 0.91 11.67 -13.28
CA ASP A 265 2.07 11.73 -12.39
C ASP A 265 1.67 12.55 -11.17
N VAL A 266 1.68 11.93 -9.97
CA VAL A 266 1.22 12.58 -8.75
C VAL A 266 1.99 13.88 -8.45
N ASN A 267 3.27 13.97 -8.80
CA ASN A 267 4.05 15.20 -8.59
C ASN A 267 3.56 16.39 -9.45
N GLN A 268 3.08 16.10 -10.64
CA GLN A 268 2.66 17.14 -11.59
C GLN A 268 1.14 17.39 -11.53
N ASP A 269 0.36 16.32 -11.36
CA ASP A 269 -1.08 16.37 -11.59
C ASP A 269 -1.92 16.55 -10.33
N HIS A 270 -1.32 16.42 -9.12
CA HIS A 270 -2.09 16.52 -7.87
C HIS A 270 -2.78 17.88 -7.65
N PRO A 271 -2.23 19.05 -8.09
CA PRO A 271 -2.94 20.31 -7.90
C PRO A 271 -4.24 20.35 -8.71
N GLY A 272 -4.21 19.85 -9.96
CA GLY A 272 -5.40 19.72 -10.80
C GLY A 272 -6.42 18.74 -10.22
N LEU A 273 -5.95 17.59 -9.72
CA LEU A 273 -6.82 16.62 -9.05
C LEU A 273 -7.51 17.22 -7.82
N ILE A 274 -6.76 17.88 -6.93
CA ILE A 274 -7.34 18.50 -5.73
C ILE A 274 -8.33 19.60 -6.11
N ARG A 275 -8.03 20.44 -7.13
CA ARG A 275 -8.97 21.42 -7.65
C ARG A 275 -10.29 20.80 -8.11
N ASP A 276 -10.23 19.65 -8.78
CA ASP A 276 -11.44 18.95 -9.21
C ASP A 276 -12.20 18.33 -8.04
N VAL A 277 -11.51 17.82 -7.01
CA VAL A 277 -12.14 17.36 -5.76
C VAL A 277 -12.83 18.50 -5.04
N LEU A 278 -12.21 19.67 -4.93
CA LEU A 278 -12.79 20.87 -4.29
C LEU A 278 -14.15 21.26 -4.91
N LYS A 279 -14.34 21.10 -6.22
CA LYS A 279 -15.61 21.40 -6.91
C LYS A 279 -16.80 20.55 -6.41
N VAL A 280 -16.52 19.41 -5.78
CA VAL A 280 -17.55 18.50 -5.26
C VAL A 280 -17.57 18.45 -3.73
N MET A 281 -16.81 19.29 -3.06
CA MET A 281 -16.82 19.39 -1.59
C MET A 281 -17.73 20.52 -1.12
N ARG A 282 -18.29 20.37 0.10
CA ARG A 282 -19.00 21.44 0.81
C ARG A 282 -17.98 22.37 1.47
N PRO A 283 -18.28 23.65 1.66
CA PRO A 283 -17.49 24.51 2.56
C PRO A 283 -17.37 23.87 3.95
N GLY A 284 -16.21 23.97 4.59
CA GLY A 284 -15.92 23.38 5.91
C GLY A 284 -15.74 21.86 5.89
N SER A 285 -15.48 21.28 4.73
CA SER A 285 -15.20 19.84 4.55
C SER A 285 -13.75 19.49 4.78
N ASP A 286 -13.50 18.19 4.93
CA ASP A 286 -12.14 17.65 5.02
C ASP A 286 -11.80 16.76 3.80
N ILE A 287 -10.65 16.99 3.20
CA ILE A 287 -10.07 16.11 2.18
C ILE A 287 -8.78 15.51 2.76
N PHE A 288 -8.70 14.20 2.79
CA PHE A 288 -7.46 13.48 3.10
C PHE A 288 -6.78 13.11 1.79
N PHE A 289 -5.64 13.70 1.52
CA PHE A 289 -4.81 13.38 0.36
C PHE A 289 -3.62 12.55 0.81
N SER A 290 -3.39 11.41 0.16
CA SER A 290 -2.28 10.52 0.42
C SER A 290 -1.49 10.19 -0.84
N THR A 291 -0.23 9.84 -0.68
CA THR A 291 0.60 9.28 -1.76
C THR A 291 1.78 8.49 -1.19
N ASN A 292 2.12 7.39 -1.84
CA ASN A 292 3.32 6.58 -1.53
C ASN A 292 4.56 7.00 -2.34
N HIS A 293 4.51 8.12 -3.06
CA HIS A 293 5.65 8.62 -3.81
C HIS A 293 6.73 9.18 -2.88
N GLN A 294 7.91 8.54 -2.87
CA GLN A 294 9.00 8.83 -1.91
C GLN A 294 9.57 10.25 -2.00
N ARG A 295 9.52 10.85 -3.18
CA ARG A 295 10.05 12.20 -3.46
C ARG A 295 8.93 13.17 -3.80
N PHE A 296 7.76 12.98 -3.20
CA PHE A 296 6.62 13.85 -3.44
C PHE A 296 6.88 15.25 -2.88
N LYS A 297 6.62 16.25 -3.73
CA LYS A 297 6.66 17.67 -3.37
C LYS A 297 5.25 18.22 -3.48
N PRO A 298 4.60 18.58 -2.35
CA PRO A 298 3.25 19.14 -2.40
C PRO A 298 3.26 20.54 -3.00
N HIS A 299 2.33 20.81 -3.90
CA HIS A 299 2.03 22.12 -4.47
C HIS A 299 0.54 22.38 -4.31
N PHE A 300 0.18 23.10 -3.27
CA PHE A 300 -1.21 23.44 -2.96
C PHE A 300 -1.50 24.94 -3.10
N GLU A 301 -0.51 25.73 -3.53
CA GLU A 301 -0.62 27.17 -3.73
C GLU A 301 -1.70 27.48 -4.79
N GLY A 302 -2.48 28.53 -4.55
CA GLY A 302 -3.55 28.97 -5.47
C GLY A 302 -4.78 28.07 -5.49
N LEU A 303 -4.88 27.07 -4.61
CA LEU A 303 -6.11 26.31 -4.40
C LEU A 303 -7.01 27.00 -3.36
N ALA A 304 -8.34 26.91 -3.55
CA ALA A 304 -9.32 27.47 -2.61
C ALA A 304 -9.45 26.57 -1.36
N ILE A 305 -8.42 26.60 -0.51
CA ILE A 305 -8.31 25.81 0.71
C ILE A 305 -8.04 26.73 1.91
N LYS A 306 -8.61 26.38 3.07
CA LYS A 306 -8.46 27.15 4.31
C LYS A 306 -7.22 26.77 5.10
N GLU A 307 -6.94 25.48 5.21
CA GLU A 307 -5.85 24.95 6.01
C GLU A 307 -5.31 23.63 5.45
N ILE A 308 -4.01 23.40 5.60
CA ILE A 308 -3.35 22.14 5.25
C ILE A 308 -2.56 21.66 6.46
N ILE A 309 -2.84 20.43 6.89
CA ILE A 309 -2.18 19.80 8.03
C ILE A 309 -1.48 18.53 7.54
N LYS A 310 -0.17 18.45 7.69
CA LYS A 310 0.58 17.23 7.40
C LYS A 310 0.35 16.22 8.52
N LEU A 311 -0.27 15.09 8.20
CA LEU A 311 -0.63 14.02 9.14
C LEU A 311 0.34 12.84 9.13
N THR A 312 1.29 12.78 8.21
CA THR A 312 2.20 11.64 8.01
C THR A 312 2.73 11.02 9.32
N PRO A 313 3.25 11.79 10.31
CA PRO A 313 3.76 11.21 11.54
C PRO A 313 2.71 10.46 12.37
N LYS A 314 1.43 10.86 12.25
CA LYS A 314 0.29 10.31 13.00
C LYS A 314 -0.40 9.15 12.27
N THR A 315 -0.13 8.97 10.96
CA THR A 315 -0.83 8.01 10.11
C THR A 315 -0.04 6.73 9.85
N ILE A 316 1.28 6.73 10.08
CA ILE A 316 2.13 5.56 9.89
C ILE A 316 2.12 4.72 11.17
N PRO A 317 1.68 3.45 11.09
CA PRO A 317 1.66 2.55 12.24
C PRO A 317 3.06 2.28 12.79
N GLU A 318 3.13 1.89 14.06
CA GLU A 318 4.39 1.67 14.77
C GLU A 318 5.22 0.49 14.27
N ASP A 319 4.57 -0.52 13.68
CA ASP A 319 5.21 -1.69 13.09
C ASP A 319 5.99 -1.36 11.80
N TYR A 320 5.77 -0.17 11.23
CA TYR A 320 6.52 0.35 10.09
C TYR A 320 7.72 1.16 10.55
N ARG A 321 8.94 0.68 10.26
CA ARG A 321 10.17 1.44 10.48
C ARG A 321 10.32 2.58 9.47
N ASN A 322 9.94 2.31 8.21
CA ASN A 322 9.95 3.34 7.17
C ASN A 322 8.85 4.38 7.45
N ARG A 323 9.26 5.53 8.00
CA ARG A 323 8.35 6.64 8.30
C ARG A 323 7.93 7.45 7.07
N ASN A 324 8.39 7.04 5.88
CA ASN A 324 8.04 7.61 4.58
C ASN A 324 7.32 6.58 3.68
N VAL A 325 6.69 5.55 4.24
CA VAL A 325 5.95 4.52 3.47
C VAL A 325 4.82 5.16 2.67
N HIS A 326 4.18 6.17 3.24
CA HIS A 326 3.28 7.11 2.57
C HIS A 326 3.42 8.52 3.16
N ASN A 327 2.89 9.51 2.46
CA ASN A 327 2.65 10.84 2.98
C ASN A 327 1.14 11.09 3.01
N CYS A 328 0.64 11.79 4.04
CA CYS A 328 -0.77 12.09 4.20
C CYS A 328 -0.97 13.54 4.69
N TRP A 329 -1.93 14.22 4.09
CA TRP A 329 -2.36 15.57 4.46
C TRP A 329 -3.88 15.61 4.66
N GLN A 330 -4.31 16.38 5.64
CA GLN A 330 -5.68 16.82 5.77
C GLN A 330 -5.77 18.25 5.22
N ILE A 331 -6.65 18.46 4.27
CA ILE A 331 -6.92 19.72 3.60
C ILE A 331 -8.33 20.13 4.02
N LYS A 332 -8.48 21.31 4.65
CA LYS A 332 -9.77 21.87 5.01
C LYS A 332 -10.23 22.91 3.97
N THR A 333 -11.48 22.80 3.56
CA THR A 333 -12.09 23.68 2.55
C THR A 333 -12.74 24.92 3.15
#